data_2e546b0ce45f9842d2872a37669a2058
#
_entry.id   2e546b0ce45f9842d2872a37669a2058
#
_cell.length_a   1.000
_cell.length_b   1.000
_cell.length_c   1.000
_cell.angle_alpha   90.00
_cell.angle_beta   90.00
_cell.angle_gamma   90.00
#
_symmetry.space_group_name_H-M   'P 1'
#
loop_
_entity.id
_entity.type
_entity.pdbx_description
1 polymer ?
#
loop_
_entity_poly.entity_id
_entity_poly.type
_entity_poly.pdbx_seq_one_letter_code
_entity_poly.pdbx_strand_id
1 'polypeptide(L)'
;MSKKEYAARNAQWLADKAAEPGVKPIGGGVLCRVIESGDADGRQPNLGSVVVVNYSGRTIDGHVFDSSIDSVTAPALRLRDLIEGWIIALTQMHVGDVWEIYIPSDKAYGKRSQPGIPGNSTLIFKIELVGVG
;
A
#
# COMPACT_ATOMS: atom_id res chain seq x y z
N MET A 1 -1.34 7.40 24.53
CA MET A 1 -0.14 7.58 23.70
C MET A 1 -0.18 8.95 23.07
N SER A 2 0.89 9.71 23.15
CA SER A 2 0.99 11.02 22.49
C SER A 2 1.13 10.86 20.97
N LYS A 3 0.86 11.94 20.23
CA LYS A 3 1.07 11.97 18.78
C LYS A 3 2.53 11.68 18.41
N LYS A 4 3.46 12.22 19.21
CA LYS A 4 4.89 12.03 19.02
C LYS A 4 5.30 10.58 19.25
N GLU A 5 4.77 9.95 20.28
CA GLU A 5 5.02 8.52 20.56
C GLU A 5 4.46 7.64 19.46
N TYR A 6 3.25 7.94 18.97
CA TYR A 6 2.64 7.19 17.87
C TYR A 6 3.47 7.28 16.59
N ALA A 7 3.91 8.49 16.23
CA ALA A 7 4.78 8.70 15.08
C ALA A 7 6.08 7.91 15.20
N ALA A 8 6.70 7.93 16.39
CA ALA A 8 7.94 7.19 16.64
C ALA A 8 7.73 5.67 16.53
N ARG A 9 6.61 5.14 17.04
CA ARG A 9 6.28 3.72 16.93
C ARG A 9 6.07 3.30 15.48
N ASN A 10 5.39 4.14 14.69
CA ASN A 10 5.19 3.87 13.26
C ASN A 10 6.50 3.86 12.50
N ALA A 11 7.39 4.81 12.76
CA ALA A 11 8.71 4.86 12.14
C ALA A 11 9.55 3.64 12.52
N GLN A 12 9.53 3.24 13.79
CA GLN A 12 10.26 2.07 14.26
C GLN A 12 9.70 0.78 13.65
N TRP A 13 8.38 0.66 13.57
CA TRP A 13 7.73 -0.49 12.95
C TRP A 13 8.21 -0.67 11.51
N LEU A 14 8.29 0.43 10.74
CA LEU A 14 8.72 0.40 9.35
C LEU A 14 10.20 0.03 9.23
N ALA A 15 11.05 0.57 10.12
CA ALA A 15 12.48 0.22 10.16
C ALA A 15 12.68 -1.27 10.47
N ASP A 16 11.91 -1.82 11.41
CA ASP A 16 11.95 -3.25 11.74
C ASP A 16 11.49 -4.10 10.56
N LYS A 17 10.46 -3.66 9.86
CA LYS A 17 9.93 -4.33 8.66
C LYS A 17 10.97 -4.38 7.55
N ALA A 18 11.73 -3.30 7.36
CA ALA A 18 12.78 -3.24 6.34
C ALA A 18 13.88 -4.28 6.56
N ALA A 19 14.09 -4.72 7.79
CA ALA A 19 15.10 -5.73 8.13
C ALA A 19 14.61 -7.17 7.93
N GLU A 20 13.31 -7.38 7.68
CA GLU A 20 12.77 -8.73 7.52
C GLU A 20 13.18 -9.35 6.18
N PRO A 21 13.51 -10.66 6.17
CA PRO A 21 13.79 -11.38 4.91
C PRO A 21 12.59 -11.30 3.95
N GLY A 22 12.86 -11.07 2.68
CA GLY A 22 11.82 -10.99 1.65
C GLY A 22 11.16 -9.63 1.51
N VAL A 23 11.48 -8.67 2.38
CA VAL A 23 11.03 -7.28 2.26
C VAL A 23 12.09 -6.47 1.54
N LYS A 24 11.67 -5.69 0.54
CA LYS A 24 12.58 -4.86 -0.26
C LYS A 24 12.04 -3.45 -0.43
N PRO A 25 12.93 -2.44 -0.56
CA PRO A 25 12.52 -1.09 -0.89
C PRO A 25 12.10 -0.98 -2.35
N ILE A 26 11.06 -0.18 -2.62
CA ILE A 26 10.57 0.06 -3.99
C ILE A 26 10.56 1.55 -4.37
N GLY A 27 11.07 2.41 -3.50
CA GLY A 27 11.20 3.85 -3.76
C GLY A 27 10.42 4.69 -2.75
N GLY A 28 10.90 5.90 -2.50
CA GLY A 28 10.23 6.85 -1.61
C GLY A 28 10.10 6.40 -0.14
N GLY A 29 10.86 5.41 0.29
CA GLY A 29 10.72 4.82 1.61
C GLY A 29 9.63 3.74 1.70
N VAL A 30 8.94 3.45 0.61
CA VAL A 30 7.94 2.39 0.54
C VAL A 30 8.64 1.04 0.43
N LEU A 31 8.16 0.07 1.18
CA LEU A 31 8.67 -1.31 1.18
C LEU A 31 7.62 -2.26 0.62
N CYS A 32 8.04 -3.41 0.12
CA CYS A 32 7.10 -4.43 -0.29
C CYS A 32 7.58 -5.85 0.02
N ARG A 33 6.62 -6.74 0.13
CA ARG A 33 6.81 -8.19 0.13
C ARG A 33 5.95 -8.76 -0.99
N VAL A 34 6.57 -9.46 -1.92
CA VAL A 34 5.84 -10.13 -3.00
C VAL A 34 5.19 -11.39 -2.44
N ILE A 35 3.86 -11.46 -2.49
CA ILE A 35 3.10 -12.63 -2.02
C ILE A 35 2.91 -13.62 -3.18
N GLU A 36 2.50 -13.12 -4.35
CA GLU A 36 2.39 -13.89 -5.58
C GLU A 36 2.90 -13.05 -6.73
N SER A 37 3.57 -13.69 -7.68
CA SER A 37 4.00 -13.05 -8.93
C SER A 37 3.06 -13.45 -10.05
N GLY A 38 2.56 -12.45 -10.76
CA GLY A 38 1.83 -12.64 -12.00
C GLY A 38 2.78 -12.88 -13.17
N ASP A 39 2.27 -12.68 -14.39
CA ASP A 39 3.09 -12.78 -15.60
C ASP A 39 4.05 -11.60 -15.68
N ALA A 40 5.36 -11.87 -15.72
CA ALA A 40 6.39 -10.83 -15.82
C ALA A 40 6.26 -10.01 -17.13
N ASP A 41 5.64 -10.57 -18.17
CA ASP A 41 5.32 -9.86 -19.40
C ASP A 41 3.91 -9.27 -19.41
N GLY A 42 3.20 -9.36 -18.28
CA GLY A 42 1.87 -8.81 -18.11
C GLY A 42 1.85 -7.29 -18.13
N ARG A 43 0.64 -6.74 -18.27
CA ARG A 43 0.47 -5.29 -18.30
C ARG A 43 0.87 -4.66 -16.99
N GLN A 44 1.58 -3.53 -17.11
CA GLN A 44 1.92 -2.65 -15.99
C GLN A 44 1.13 -1.34 -16.09
N PRO A 45 0.63 -0.80 -14.99
CA PRO A 45 -0.02 0.50 -14.99
C PRO A 45 0.98 1.64 -15.19
N ASN A 46 0.47 2.76 -15.68
CA ASN A 46 1.15 4.05 -15.64
C ASN A 46 0.20 5.09 -15.00
N LEU A 47 0.66 6.33 -14.85
CA LEU A 47 -0.14 7.37 -14.18
C LEU A 47 -1.49 7.64 -14.85
N GLY A 48 -1.61 7.38 -16.14
CA GLY A 48 -2.87 7.54 -16.89
C GLY A 48 -3.82 6.36 -16.79
N SER A 49 -3.40 5.27 -16.13
CA SER A 49 -4.18 4.04 -16.10
C SER A 49 -5.32 4.10 -15.08
N VAL A 50 -6.35 3.32 -15.38
CA VAL A 50 -7.34 2.85 -14.41
C VAL A 50 -6.90 1.45 -13.98
N VAL A 51 -6.82 1.21 -12.70
CA VAL A 51 -6.44 -0.10 -12.14
C VAL A 51 -7.64 -0.77 -11.50
N VAL A 52 -7.74 -2.08 -11.70
CA VAL A 52 -8.73 -2.92 -11.02
C VAL A 52 -7.97 -3.73 -9.97
N VAL A 53 -8.34 -3.56 -8.71
CA VAL A 53 -7.58 -4.13 -7.60
C VAL A 53 -8.48 -4.75 -6.55
N ASN A 54 -8.00 -5.80 -5.92
CA ASN A 54 -8.50 -6.27 -4.62
C ASN A 54 -7.51 -5.83 -3.56
N TYR A 55 -7.99 -5.32 -2.43
CA TYR A 55 -7.08 -4.81 -1.41
C TYR A 55 -7.68 -4.83 -0.02
N SER A 56 -6.80 -4.78 0.97
CA SER A 56 -7.13 -4.44 2.35
C SER A 56 -6.03 -3.57 2.93
N GLY A 57 -6.42 -2.58 3.74
CA GLY A 57 -5.50 -1.66 4.38
C GLY A 57 -5.66 -1.66 5.88
N ARG A 58 -4.54 -1.64 6.61
CA ARG A 58 -4.55 -1.60 8.06
C ARG A 58 -3.44 -0.70 8.61
N THR A 59 -3.62 -0.27 9.83
CA THR A 59 -2.59 0.42 10.62
C THR A 59 -1.68 -0.60 11.28
N ILE A 60 -0.60 -0.13 11.93
CA ILE A 60 0.40 -1.04 12.53
C ILE A 60 -0.16 -1.85 13.71
N ASP A 61 -1.25 -1.41 14.33
CA ASP A 61 -1.93 -2.13 15.42
C ASP A 61 -2.97 -3.14 14.90
N GLY A 62 -3.06 -3.32 13.58
CA GLY A 62 -3.93 -4.31 12.97
C GLY A 62 -5.35 -3.83 12.66
N HIS A 63 -5.67 -2.56 12.94
CA HIS A 63 -6.99 -2.02 12.63
C HIS A 63 -7.18 -1.89 11.11
N VAL A 64 -8.15 -2.63 10.56
CA VAL A 64 -8.50 -2.55 9.13
C VAL A 64 -9.40 -1.33 8.93
N PHE A 65 -8.92 -0.36 8.15
CA PHE A 65 -9.68 0.88 7.88
C PHE A 65 -10.35 0.88 6.51
N ASP A 66 -9.95 0.00 5.61
CA ASP A 66 -10.51 -0.10 4.26
C ASP A 66 -10.24 -1.48 3.69
N SER A 67 -11.20 -2.01 2.93
CA SER A 67 -11.07 -3.32 2.32
C SER A 67 -12.05 -3.47 1.17
N SER A 68 -11.63 -4.15 0.11
CA SER A 68 -12.49 -4.55 -0.99
C SER A 68 -12.98 -6.00 -0.89
N ILE A 69 -12.64 -6.70 0.18
CA ILE A 69 -12.89 -8.15 0.33
C ILE A 69 -14.38 -8.50 0.20
N ASP A 70 -15.28 -7.64 0.73
CA ASP A 70 -16.72 -7.85 0.69
C ASP A 70 -17.37 -7.26 -0.57
N SER A 71 -16.59 -6.69 -1.49
CA SER A 71 -17.11 -6.17 -2.76
C SER A 71 -17.44 -7.32 -3.71
N VAL A 72 -18.59 -7.20 -4.40
CA VAL A 72 -19.00 -8.19 -5.41
C VAL A 72 -18.02 -8.22 -6.58
N THR A 73 -17.49 -7.04 -6.94
CA THR A 73 -16.46 -6.89 -7.97
C THR A 73 -15.32 -6.05 -7.44
N ALA A 74 -14.10 -6.32 -7.93
CA ALA A 74 -12.95 -5.51 -7.59
C ALA A 74 -13.14 -4.06 -8.09
N PRO A 75 -12.87 -3.05 -7.25
CA PRO A 75 -13.04 -1.66 -7.66
C PRO A 75 -12.05 -1.25 -8.75
N ALA A 76 -12.51 -0.34 -9.62
CA ALA A 76 -11.69 0.31 -10.63
C ALA A 76 -11.36 1.72 -10.16
N LEU A 77 -10.07 2.04 -10.10
CA LEU A 77 -9.56 3.27 -9.50
C LEU A 77 -8.61 3.97 -10.48
N ARG A 78 -8.69 5.30 -10.56
CA ARG A 78 -7.70 6.08 -11.30
C ARG A 78 -6.40 6.11 -10.51
N LEU A 79 -5.33 5.62 -11.10
CA LEU A 79 -4.04 5.54 -10.41
C LEU A 79 -3.56 6.90 -9.89
N ARG A 80 -3.71 7.95 -10.70
CA ARG A 80 -3.27 9.30 -10.34
C ARG A 80 -3.97 9.90 -9.10
N ASP A 81 -5.14 9.39 -8.76
CA ASP A 81 -5.94 9.90 -7.63
C ASP A 81 -5.61 9.19 -6.31
N LEU A 82 -4.74 8.20 -6.34
CA LEU A 82 -4.39 7.39 -5.18
C LEU A 82 -3.24 8.01 -4.38
N ILE A 83 -3.09 7.59 -3.14
CA ILE A 83 -1.95 8.04 -2.34
C ILE A 83 -0.63 7.64 -3.01
N GLU A 84 0.41 8.43 -2.76
CA GLU A 84 1.69 8.30 -3.46
C GLU A 84 2.30 6.90 -3.31
N GLY A 85 2.18 6.28 -2.14
CA GLY A 85 2.67 4.93 -1.92
C GLY A 85 2.04 3.88 -2.85
N TRP A 86 0.75 4.02 -3.17
CA TRP A 86 0.09 3.16 -4.15
C TRP A 86 0.60 3.40 -5.56
N ILE A 87 0.83 4.67 -5.92
CA ILE A 87 1.38 5.02 -7.25
C ILE A 87 2.76 4.38 -7.42
N ILE A 88 3.61 4.48 -6.40
CA ILE A 88 4.94 3.89 -6.43
C ILE A 88 4.87 2.37 -6.61
N ALA A 89 3.98 1.70 -5.88
CA ALA A 89 3.86 0.24 -5.95
C ALA A 89 3.24 -0.22 -7.27
N LEU A 90 2.06 0.32 -7.61
CA LEU A 90 1.29 -0.16 -8.76
C LEU A 90 1.99 0.06 -10.10
N THR A 91 2.78 1.11 -10.24
CA THR A 91 3.56 1.34 -11.46
C THR A 91 4.70 0.33 -11.65
N GLN A 92 5.01 -0.46 -10.64
CA GLN A 92 6.01 -1.52 -10.69
C GLN A 92 5.40 -2.92 -10.72
N MET A 93 4.08 -3.03 -10.48
CA MET A 93 3.38 -4.30 -10.47
C MET A 93 2.91 -4.70 -11.88
N HIS A 94 2.78 -5.99 -12.09
CA HIS A 94 2.16 -6.57 -13.29
C HIS A 94 0.82 -7.18 -12.92
N VAL A 95 -0.09 -7.26 -13.87
CA VAL A 95 -1.37 -7.95 -13.66
C VAL A 95 -1.13 -9.36 -13.14
N GLY A 96 -1.82 -9.73 -12.08
CA GLY A 96 -1.67 -11.01 -11.39
C GLY A 96 -0.75 -10.95 -10.17
N ASP A 97 0.03 -9.86 -10.01
CA ASP A 97 0.86 -9.71 -8.82
C ASP A 97 -0.01 -9.47 -7.59
N VAL A 98 0.39 -10.07 -6.48
CA VAL A 98 -0.14 -9.79 -5.14
C VAL A 98 1.04 -9.36 -4.28
N TRP A 99 1.00 -8.13 -3.81
CA TRP A 99 2.03 -7.55 -2.95
C TRP A 99 1.44 -7.10 -1.63
N GLU A 100 2.21 -7.22 -0.57
CA GLU A 100 1.98 -6.47 0.66
C GLU A 100 2.94 -5.29 0.66
N ILE A 101 2.40 -4.08 0.80
CA ILE A 101 3.20 -2.87 0.77
C ILE A 101 3.13 -2.14 2.11
N TYR A 102 4.22 -1.48 2.48
CA TYR A 102 4.39 -0.79 3.76
C TYR A 102 4.75 0.65 3.44
N ILE A 103 3.83 1.57 3.74
CA ILE A 103 3.90 2.95 3.26
C ILE A 103 4.17 3.88 4.45
N PRO A 104 5.31 4.62 4.44
CA PRO A 104 5.52 5.65 5.46
C PRO A 104 4.47 6.75 5.33
N SER A 105 4.18 7.43 6.44
CA SER A 105 3.09 8.41 6.48
C SER A 105 3.24 9.52 5.45
N ASP A 106 4.46 9.95 5.14
CA ASP A 106 4.71 11.01 4.13
C ASP A 106 4.36 10.60 2.70
N LYS A 107 4.16 9.31 2.43
CA LYS A 107 3.67 8.77 1.16
C LYS A 107 2.22 8.30 1.25
N ALA A 108 1.55 8.59 2.35
CA ALA A 108 0.14 8.29 2.60
C ALA A 108 -0.58 9.60 2.97
N TYR A 109 -1.09 9.71 4.18
CA TYR A 109 -1.87 10.88 4.59
C TYR A 109 -1.08 11.87 5.46
N GLY A 110 0.20 11.63 5.68
CA GLY A 110 1.05 12.52 6.45
C GLY A 110 0.57 12.71 7.89
N LYS A 111 0.57 13.96 8.32
CA LYS A 111 0.14 14.34 9.68
C LYS A 111 -1.37 14.44 9.82
N ARG A 112 -2.12 14.34 8.72
CA ARG A 112 -3.58 14.46 8.73
C ARG A 112 -4.23 13.16 9.16
N SER A 113 -5.18 13.24 10.08
CA SER A 113 -6.02 12.10 10.43
C SER A 113 -7.07 11.89 9.35
N GLN A 114 -7.36 10.62 9.10
CA GLN A 114 -8.49 10.18 8.27
C GLN A 114 -9.37 9.26 9.13
N PRO A 115 -10.62 8.99 8.75
CA PRO A 115 -11.43 8.02 9.48
C PRO A 115 -10.70 6.68 9.64
N GLY A 116 -10.45 6.28 10.89
CA GLY A 116 -9.73 5.06 11.21
C GLY A 116 -8.22 5.10 11.03
N ILE A 117 -7.66 6.26 10.63
CA ILE A 117 -6.22 6.43 10.39
C ILE A 117 -5.72 7.65 11.15
N PRO A 118 -5.09 7.47 12.31
CA PRO A 118 -4.45 8.60 13.01
C PRO A 118 -3.36 9.25 12.16
N GLY A 119 -3.13 10.53 12.34
CA GLY A 119 -2.01 11.21 11.69
C GLY A 119 -0.68 10.53 12.01
N ASN A 120 0.27 10.57 11.09
CA ASN A 120 1.57 9.91 11.16
C ASN A 120 1.51 8.37 11.15
N SER A 121 0.45 7.80 10.58
CA SER A 121 0.33 6.34 10.46
C SER A 121 1.14 5.80 9.29
N THR A 122 1.93 4.78 9.55
CA THR A 122 2.42 3.84 8.53
C THR A 122 1.24 2.97 8.11
N LEU A 123 1.04 2.78 6.83
CA LEU A 123 -0.07 1.98 6.30
C LEU A 123 0.45 0.67 5.70
N ILE A 124 -0.31 -0.39 5.92
CA ILE A 124 -0.01 -1.71 5.39
C ILE A 124 -1.16 -2.10 4.48
N PHE A 125 -0.86 -2.30 3.19
CA PHE A 125 -1.86 -2.76 2.23
C PHE A 125 -1.44 -4.08 1.62
N LYS A 126 -2.38 -5.00 1.53
CA LYS A 126 -2.26 -6.15 0.64
C LYS A 126 -3.03 -5.79 -0.63
N ILE A 127 -2.38 -5.84 -1.78
CA ILE A 127 -2.95 -5.44 -3.06
C ILE A 127 -2.77 -6.56 -4.07
N GLU A 128 -3.86 -6.95 -4.72
CA GLU A 128 -3.84 -7.78 -5.92
C GLU A 128 -4.19 -6.90 -7.12
N LEU A 129 -3.30 -6.81 -8.10
CA LEU A 129 -3.56 -6.11 -9.36
C LEU A 129 -4.29 -7.06 -10.30
N VAL A 130 -5.60 -6.84 -10.47
CA VAL A 130 -6.47 -7.70 -11.26
C VAL A 130 -6.46 -7.30 -12.72
N GLY A 131 -6.43 -6.00 -13.01
CA GLY A 131 -6.48 -5.51 -14.37
C GLY A 131 -6.01 -4.08 -14.50
N VAL A 132 -5.72 -3.68 -15.75
CA VAL A 132 -5.31 -2.34 -16.14
C VAL A 132 -6.14 -1.91 -17.33
N GLY A 133 -6.84 -0.78 -17.17
CA GLY A 133 -7.65 -0.20 -18.24
C GLY A 133 -7.04 1.04 -18.85
#